data_e39b852fb1375ea615826dd1e0f1e3c9
#
_entry.id   e39b852fb1375ea615826dd1e0f1e3c9
#
_cell.length_a   1.000
_cell.length_b   1.000
_cell.length_c   1.000
_cell.angle_alpha   90.00
_cell.angle_beta   90.00
_cell.angle_gamma   90.00
#
_symmetry.space_group_name_H-M   'P 1'
#
loop_
_entity.id
_entity.type
_entity.pdbx_description
1 polymer ?
#
loop_
_entity_poly.entity_id
_entity_poly.type
_entity_poly.pdbx_seq_one_letter_code
_entity_poly.pdbx_strand_id
1 'polypeptide(L)'
;MKQKANRRRLKNYLVANNTHLKMMLANMILMLLVFAVIIVEVILPFYHEIFKIHDVYAQHYSAKFFVVLLDRLSISLLVISFFNILYQMMVNHKFCGPMINFLHTFKKIAQGDLTRKVFLRRNDFHKNEAVQVNDMIDSLSKHIMTIKKDHDLLMATLEDIMAGEMTPTERVNSLSTLKKHADICHNQLSVFKIEGKDG
;
A
#
# COMPACT_ATOMS: atom_id res chain seq x y z
N MET A 1 -10.27 -28.59 -4.15
CA MET A 1 -9.76 -27.26 -4.58
C MET A 1 -10.08 -26.08 -3.64
N LYS A 2 -11.17 -26.07 -2.88
CA LYS A 2 -11.56 -24.99 -1.94
C LYS A 2 -10.60 -24.77 -0.75
N GLN A 3 -9.94 -25.80 -0.23
CA GLN A 3 -9.05 -25.71 0.95
C GLN A 3 -7.72 -24.97 0.67
N LYS A 4 -7.15 -25.08 -0.54
CA LYS A 4 -5.92 -24.35 -0.94
C LYS A 4 -6.15 -22.84 -1.10
N ALA A 5 -7.34 -22.42 -1.52
CA ALA A 5 -7.71 -21.01 -1.65
C ALA A 5 -7.84 -20.31 -0.29
N ASN A 6 -8.35 -21.04 0.72
CA ASN A 6 -8.53 -20.50 2.08
C ASN A 6 -7.20 -20.32 2.82
N ARG A 7 -6.24 -21.25 2.67
CA ARG A 7 -4.87 -21.11 3.21
C ARG A 7 -4.09 -19.93 2.62
N ARG A 8 -4.26 -19.64 1.32
CA ARG A 8 -3.63 -18.47 0.67
C ARG A 8 -4.23 -17.16 1.16
N ARG A 9 -5.53 -17.10 1.42
CA ARG A 9 -6.20 -15.92 2.01
C ARG A 9 -5.69 -15.65 3.42
N LEU A 10 -5.57 -16.68 4.27
CA LEU A 10 -5.03 -16.57 5.63
C LEU A 10 -3.57 -16.13 5.64
N LYS A 11 -2.72 -16.66 4.76
CA LYS A 11 -1.30 -16.26 4.67
C LYS A 11 -1.12 -14.81 4.24
N ASN A 12 -1.94 -14.32 3.30
CA ASN A 12 -1.90 -12.92 2.88
C ASN A 12 -2.47 -11.97 3.94
N TYR A 13 -3.47 -12.42 4.70
CA TYR A 13 -4.01 -11.70 5.85
C TYR A 13 -2.99 -11.61 6.98
N LEU A 14 -2.26 -12.68 7.26
CA LEU A 14 -1.20 -12.72 8.27
C LEU A 14 0.01 -11.86 7.91
N VAL A 15 0.39 -11.74 6.64
CA VAL A 15 1.50 -10.87 6.20
C VAL A 15 1.11 -9.40 6.30
N ALA A 16 -0.10 -9.02 5.88
CA ALA A 16 -0.61 -7.66 6.06
C ALA A 16 -0.80 -7.33 7.56
N ASN A 17 -1.23 -8.30 8.36
CA ASN A 17 -1.38 -8.19 9.81
C ASN A 17 -0.03 -8.02 10.52
N ASN A 18 1.04 -8.65 10.01
CA ASN A 18 2.38 -8.56 10.61
C ASN A 18 2.99 -7.14 10.45
N THR A 19 2.78 -6.48 9.32
CA THR A 19 3.24 -5.09 9.11
C THR A 19 2.43 -4.12 9.96
N HIS A 20 1.12 -4.34 10.05
CA HIS A 20 0.22 -3.59 10.91
C HIS A 20 0.60 -3.72 12.40
N LEU A 21 0.85 -4.95 12.84
CA LEU A 21 1.27 -5.24 14.21
C LEU A 21 2.62 -4.57 14.54
N LYS A 22 3.58 -4.57 13.63
CA LYS A 22 4.86 -3.88 13.79
C LYS A 22 4.69 -2.38 13.92
N MET A 23 3.84 -1.75 13.12
CA MET A 23 3.56 -0.30 13.23
C MET A 23 2.86 0.05 14.54
N MET A 24 1.91 -0.78 15.00
CA MET A 24 1.27 -0.60 16.31
C MET A 24 2.29 -0.73 17.44
N LEU A 25 3.14 -1.77 17.41
CA LEU A 25 4.19 -1.99 18.40
C LEU A 25 5.19 -0.83 18.44
N ALA A 26 5.65 -0.35 17.28
CA ALA A 26 6.57 0.78 17.20
C ALA A 26 5.99 2.04 17.85
N ASN A 27 4.71 2.34 17.59
CA ASN A 27 4.07 3.50 18.19
C ASN A 27 3.77 3.30 19.68
N MET A 28 3.46 2.07 20.14
CA MET A 28 3.35 1.76 21.58
C MET A 28 4.69 1.94 22.28
N ILE A 29 5.79 1.48 21.69
CA ILE A 29 7.14 1.68 22.25
C ILE A 29 7.48 3.16 22.34
N LEU A 30 7.21 3.92 21.29
CA LEU A 30 7.41 5.38 21.30
C LEU A 30 6.61 6.05 22.41
N MET A 31 5.35 5.67 22.60
CA MET A 31 4.48 6.20 23.65
C MET A 31 5.01 5.85 25.04
N LEU A 32 5.45 4.60 25.26
CA LEU A 32 6.07 4.19 26.52
C LEU A 32 7.36 4.98 26.81
N LEU A 33 8.17 5.26 25.79
CA LEU A 33 9.37 6.07 25.91
C LEU A 33 9.03 7.52 26.34
N VAL A 34 8.03 8.13 25.71
CA VAL A 34 7.55 9.46 26.09
C VAL A 34 7.03 9.47 27.52
N PHE A 35 6.28 8.46 27.95
CA PHE A 35 5.82 8.34 29.34
C PHE A 35 6.98 8.18 30.32
N ALA A 36 7.99 7.38 29.97
CA ALA A 36 9.17 7.22 30.80
C ALA A 36 9.92 8.56 31.00
N VAL A 37 10.06 9.36 29.94
CA VAL A 37 10.67 10.70 30.03
C VAL A 37 9.85 11.61 30.94
N ILE A 38 8.53 11.69 30.79
CA ILE A 38 7.66 12.50 31.62
C ILE A 38 7.76 12.10 33.11
N ILE A 39 7.75 10.78 33.36
CA ILE A 39 7.87 10.25 34.73
C ILE A 39 9.23 10.64 35.33
N VAL A 40 10.31 10.50 34.58
CA VAL A 40 11.65 10.89 35.05
C VAL A 40 11.72 12.38 35.32
N GLU A 41 11.25 13.24 34.40
CA GLU A 41 11.26 14.70 34.57
C GLU A 41 10.43 15.19 35.77
N VAL A 42 9.34 14.50 36.08
CA VAL A 42 8.50 14.85 37.24
C VAL A 42 9.03 14.27 38.54
N ILE A 43 9.45 12.99 38.54
CA ILE A 43 9.85 12.31 39.77
C ILE A 43 11.25 12.76 40.26
N LEU A 44 12.20 12.97 39.34
CA LEU A 44 13.60 13.22 39.67
C LEU A 44 13.81 14.53 40.47
N PRO A 45 13.23 15.70 40.10
CA PRO A 45 13.33 16.90 40.87
C PRO A 45 12.66 16.79 42.26
N PHE A 46 11.49 16.15 42.34
CA PHE A 46 10.81 15.93 43.64
C PHE A 46 11.59 15.01 44.55
N TYR A 47 12.18 13.94 44.02
CA TYR A 47 13.03 13.05 44.79
C TYR A 47 14.22 13.83 45.41
N HIS A 48 14.91 14.65 44.60
CA HIS A 48 16.02 15.47 45.07
C HIS A 48 15.61 16.50 46.13
N GLU A 49 14.44 17.09 45.99
CA GLU A 49 13.95 18.12 46.92
C GLU A 49 13.57 17.55 48.29
N ILE A 50 12.85 16.40 48.31
CA ILE A 50 12.47 15.71 49.56
C ILE A 50 13.70 15.34 50.41
N PHE A 51 14.80 14.89 49.81
CA PHE A 51 16.01 14.48 50.55
C PHE A 51 16.89 15.65 50.97
N LYS A 52 16.68 16.85 50.43
CA LYS A 52 17.42 18.07 50.87
C LYS A 52 16.76 18.82 52.01
N ILE A 53 15.48 18.59 52.28
CA ILE A 53 14.73 19.25 53.34
C ILE A 53 15.08 18.60 54.68
N HIS A 54 15.65 19.39 55.62
CA HIS A 54 16.05 18.94 56.95
C HIS A 54 14.90 19.06 57.98
N ASP A 55 13.83 19.80 57.65
CA ASP A 55 12.66 19.97 58.52
C ASP A 55 11.66 18.80 58.29
N VAL A 56 11.39 18.03 59.33
CA VAL A 56 10.52 16.86 59.29
C VAL A 56 9.08 17.20 58.89
N TYR A 57 8.57 18.35 59.30
CA TYR A 57 7.21 18.80 58.94
C TYR A 57 7.12 19.17 57.45
N ALA A 58 8.08 19.89 56.91
CA ALA A 58 8.17 20.24 55.51
C ALA A 58 8.37 19.00 54.65
N GLN A 59 9.17 18.04 55.08
CA GLN A 59 9.38 16.76 54.41
C GLN A 59 8.09 15.94 54.33
N HIS A 60 7.31 15.86 55.41
CA HIS A 60 6.02 15.15 55.42
C HIS A 60 5.00 15.78 54.46
N TYR A 61 4.95 17.12 54.41
CA TYR A 61 4.06 17.83 53.49
C TYR A 61 4.43 17.60 52.02
N SER A 62 5.72 17.66 51.69
CA SER A 62 6.24 17.40 50.34
C SER A 62 6.00 15.97 49.93
N ALA A 63 6.18 14.99 50.84
CA ALA A 63 5.89 13.58 50.53
C ALA A 63 4.40 13.33 50.24
N LYS A 64 3.50 13.96 51.00
CA LYS A 64 2.04 13.86 50.79
C LYS A 64 1.64 14.47 49.44
N PHE A 65 2.20 15.63 49.10
CA PHE A 65 1.96 16.27 47.81
C PHE A 65 2.45 15.39 46.63
N PHE A 66 3.63 14.77 46.80
CA PHE A 66 4.19 13.87 45.80
C PHE A 66 3.29 12.65 45.54
N VAL A 67 2.73 12.03 46.58
CA VAL A 67 1.79 10.91 46.43
C VAL A 67 0.54 11.34 45.66
N VAL A 68 -0.04 12.51 45.96
CA VAL A 68 -1.20 13.06 45.25
C VAL A 68 -0.85 13.34 43.78
N LEU A 69 0.36 13.87 43.52
CA LEU A 69 0.81 14.13 42.15
C LEU A 69 0.95 12.82 41.34
N LEU A 70 1.54 11.78 41.93
CA LEU A 70 1.67 10.48 41.30
C LEU A 70 0.31 9.84 40.96
N ASP A 71 -0.65 9.94 41.89
CA ASP A 71 -2.00 9.45 41.69
C ASP A 71 -2.67 10.16 40.51
N ARG A 72 -2.62 11.49 40.44
CA ARG A 72 -3.16 12.29 39.36
C ARG A 72 -2.46 12.03 38.00
N LEU A 73 -1.13 11.92 38.04
CA LEU A 73 -0.31 11.63 36.89
C LEU A 73 -0.66 10.24 36.30
N SER A 74 -0.80 9.22 37.15
CA SER A 74 -1.11 7.86 36.72
C SER A 74 -2.47 7.77 36.01
N ILE A 75 -3.49 8.43 36.56
CA ILE A 75 -4.83 8.48 35.96
C ILE A 75 -4.76 9.19 34.60
N SER A 76 -4.09 10.33 34.49
CA SER A 76 -3.98 11.06 33.22
C SER A 76 -3.23 10.26 32.15
N LEU A 77 -2.17 9.54 32.51
CA LEU A 77 -1.42 8.68 31.61
C LEU A 77 -2.28 7.50 31.10
N LEU A 78 -3.11 6.91 31.96
CA LEU A 78 -4.05 5.86 31.56
C LEU A 78 -5.09 6.37 30.55
N VAL A 79 -5.66 7.54 30.80
CA VAL A 79 -6.64 8.15 29.89
C VAL A 79 -6.01 8.47 28.52
N ILE A 80 -4.83 9.07 28.51
CA ILE A 80 -4.10 9.37 27.25
C ILE A 80 -3.77 8.08 26.51
N SER A 81 -3.32 7.03 27.21
CA SER A 81 -3.03 5.72 26.64
C SER A 81 -4.24 5.10 25.96
N PHE A 82 -5.38 5.14 26.63
CA PHE A 82 -6.64 4.62 26.10
C PHE A 82 -7.06 5.33 24.80
N PHE A 83 -7.04 6.67 24.77
CA PHE A 83 -7.36 7.43 23.56
C PHE A 83 -6.35 7.21 22.45
N ASN A 84 -5.06 7.05 22.76
CA ASN A 84 -4.04 6.73 21.77
C ASN A 84 -4.28 5.38 21.10
N ILE A 85 -4.63 4.34 21.86
CA ILE A 85 -4.95 3.01 21.32
C ILE A 85 -6.17 3.08 20.38
N LEU A 86 -7.24 3.78 20.77
CA LEU A 86 -8.42 3.97 19.93
C LEU A 86 -8.07 4.71 18.63
N TYR A 87 -7.29 5.77 18.73
CA TYR A 87 -6.84 6.54 17.57
C TYR A 87 -6.01 5.67 16.60
N GLN A 88 -5.06 4.90 17.13
CA GLN A 88 -4.26 3.97 16.32
C GLN A 88 -5.11 2.94 15.61
N MET A 89 -6.07 2.34 16.31
CA MET A 89 -6.97 1.34 15.71
C MET A 89 -7.74 1.94 14.51
N MET A 90 -8.22 3.18 14.65
CA MET A 90 -8.94 3.87 13.60
C MET A 90 -8.06 4.21 12.40
N VAL A 91 -6.86 4.76 12.62
CA VAL A 91 -5.90 5.12 11.55
C VAL A 91 -5.45 3.87 10.80
N ASN A 92 -5.10 2.82 11.53
CA ASN A 92 -4.65 1.57 10.94
C ASN A 92 -5.71 0.93 10.04
N HIS A 93 -6.98 0.94 10.43
CA HIS A 93 -8.07 0.44 9.58
C HIS A 93 -8.17 1.20 8.25
N LYS A 94 -8.02 2.53 8.29
CA LYS A 94 -8.09 3.40 7.09
C LYS A 94 -6.88 3.23 6.16
N PHE A 95 -5.75 2.78 6.69
CA PHE A 95 -4.51 2.57 5.92
C PHE A 95 -4.41 1.15 5.36
N CYS A 96 -4.63 0.13 6.19
CA CYS A 96 -4.46 -1.26 5.78
C CYS A 96 -5.54 -1.78 4.83
N GLY A 97 -6.76 -1.25 4.92
CA GLY A 97 -7.86 -1.60 4.01
C GLY A 97 -7.51 -1.36 2.54
N PRO A 98 -7.13 -0.15 2.15
CA PRO A 98 -6.66 0.17 0.80
C PRO A 98 -5.51 -0.70 0.32
N MET A 99 -4.48 -0.93 1.15
CA MET A 99 -3.30 -1.70 0.79
C MET A 99 -3.62 -3.13 0.35
N ILE A 100 -4.59 -3.79 1.00
CA ILE A 100 -5.05 -5.13 0.60
C ILE A 100 -5.70 -5.09 -0.79
N ASN A 101 -6.45 -4.03 -1.09
CA ASN A 101 -7.11 -3.85 -2.38
C ASN A 101 -6.09 -3.61 -3.51
N PHE A 102 -5.08 -2.76 -3.27
CA PHE A 102 -3.94 -2.58 -4.18
C PHE A 102 -3.22 -3.90 -4.45
N LEU A 103 -2.85 -4.63 -3.39
CA LEU A 103 -2.15 -5.91 -3.52
C LEU A 103 -2.94 -6.93 -4.35
N HIS A 104 -4.27 -6.94 -4.18
CA HIS A 104 -5.12 -7.84 -4.96
C HIS A 104 -5.18 -7.41 -6.44
N THR A 105 -5.24 -6.11 -6.71
CA THR A 105 -5.23 -5.58 -8.08
C THR A 105 -3.88 -5.84 -8.75
N PHE A 106 -2.75 -5.58 -8.07
CA PHE A 106 -1.41 -5.89 -8.62
C PHE A 106 -1.23 -7.38 -8.93
N LYS A 107 -1.77 -8.28 -8.11
CA LYS A 107 -1.76 -9.73 -8.41
C LYS A 107 -2.54 -10.07 -9.67
N LYS A 108 -3.63 -9.38 -9.93
CA LYS A 108 -4.42 -9.55 -11.14
C LYS A 108 -3.67 -9.05 -12.37
N ILE A 109 -3.08 -7.86 -12.28
CA ILE A 109 -2.23 -7.29 -13.34
C ILE A 109 -1.08 -8.25 -13.68
N ALA A 110 -0.40 -8.79 -12.66
CA ALA A 110 0.69 -9.75 -12.85
C ALA A 110 0.25 -11.07 -13.51
N GLN A 111 -1.06 -11.38 -13.52
CA GLN A 111 -1.67 -12.50 -14.22
C GLN A 111 -2.20 -12.13 -15.61
N GLY A 112 -1.96 -10.89 -16.08
CA GLY A 112 -2.46 -10.38 -17.36
C GLY A 112 -3.92 -9.90 -17.29
N ASP A 113 -4.57 -9.89 -16.13
CA ASP A 113 -5.94 -9.42 -15.95
C ASP A 113 -5.95 -7.92 -15.64
N LEU A 114 -6.19 -7.09 -16.66
CA LEU A 114 -6.29 -5.62 -16.58
C LEU A 114 -7.74 -5.12 -16.42
N THR A 115 -8.71 -6.02 -16.20
CA THR A 115 -10.12 -5.63 -16.06
C THR A 115 -10.44 -5.06 -14.68
N ARG A 116 -9.63 -5.40 -13.68
CA ARG A 116 -9.85 -5.00 -12.30
C ARG A 116 -9.23 -3.64 -11.99
N LYS A 117 -10.05 -2.74 -11.44
CA LYS A 117 -9.63 -1.45 -10.90
C LYS A 117 -9.57 -1.45 -9.37
N VAL A 118 -8.84 -0.49 -8.82
CA VAL A 118 -8.79 -0.23 -7.38
C VAL A 118 -9.98 0.63 -6.99
N PHE A 119 -10.85 0.12 -6.12
CA PHE A 119 -11.97 0.88 -5.55
C PHE A 119 -11.75 1.05 -4.05
N LEU A 120 -11.73 2.31 -3.59
CA LEU A 120 -11.57 2.68 -2.20
C LEU A 120 -12.87 3.26 -1.62
N ARG A 121 -13.02 3.14 -0.30
CA ARG A 121 -14.16 3.73 0.42
C ARG A 121 -13.99 5.24 0.54
N ARG A 122 -15.09 5.96 0.82
CA ARG A 122 -15.11 7.43 0.92
C ARG A 122 -14.09 7.99 1.92
N ASN A 123 -13.79 7.28 3.01
CA ASN A 123 -12.91 7.72 4.09
C ASN A 123 -11.56 7.00 4.13
N ASP A 124 -11.20 6.23 3.10
CA ASP A 124 -9.90 5.57 3.00
C ASP A 124 -8.80 6.57 2.60
N PHE A 125 -7.58 6.29 3.05
CA PHE A 125 -6.38 6.97 2.57
C PHE A 125 -6.01 6.46 1.16
N HIS A 126 -5.06 7.12 0.50
CA HIS A 126 -4.51 6.70 -0.81
C HIS A 126 -5.50 6.78 -2.00
N LYS A 127 -6.42 7.75 -1.99
CA LYS A 127 -7.34 7.94 -3.10
C LYS A 127 -6.65 8.41 -4.37
N ASN A 128 -5.69 9.33 -4.23
CA ASN A 128 -4.93 9.85 -5.37
C ASN A 128 -4.09 8.75 -6.00
N GLU A 129 -3.49 7.90 -5.19
CA GLU A 129 -2.72 6.74 -5.64
C GLU A 129 -3.62 5.71 -6.34
N ALA A 130 -4.85 5.52 -5.86
CA ALA A 130 -5.82 4.65 -6.53
C ALA A 130 -6.21 5.18 -7.92
N VAL A 131 -6.39 6.49 -8.08
CA VAL A 131 -6.63 7.11 -9.39
C VAL A 131 -5.44 6.86 -10.31
N GLN A 132 -4.22 7.15 -9.87
CA GLN A 132 -3.01 6.94 -10.68
C GLN A 132 -2.82 5.47 -11.10
N VAL A 133 -3.09 4.52 -10.21
CA VAL A 133 -3.04 3.08 -10.55
C VAL A 133 -4.12 2.72 -11.55
N ASN A 134 -5.32 3.27 -11.43
CA ASN A 134 -6.38 3.02 -12.40
C ASN A 134 -6.07 3.62 -13.78
N ASP A 135 -5.49 4.83 -13.82
CA ASP A 135 -5.04 5.47 -15.07
C ASP A 135 -3.91 4.65 -15.73
N MET A 136 -2.99 4.12 -14.94
CA MET A 136 -1.96 3.19 -15.44
C MET A 136 -2.59 1.93 -16.05
N ILE A 137 -3.59 1.32 -15.38
CA ILE A 137 -4.29 0.13 -15.89
C ILE A 137 -5.01 0.45 -17.21
N ASP A 138 -5.68 1.60 -17.29
CA ASP A 138 -6.39 2.01 -18.50
C ASP A 138 -5.42 2.26 -19.67
N SER A 139 -4.30 2.92 -19.41
CA SER A 139 -3.26 3.15 -20.41
C SER A 139 -2.67 1.83 -20.93
N LEU A 140 -2.28 0.92 -20.02
CA LEU A 140 -1.79 -0.42 -20.36
C LEU A 140 -2.82 -1.20 -21.18
N SER A 141 -4.07 -1.21 -20.74
CA SER A 141 -5.16 -1.90 -21.44
C SER A 141 -5.34 -1.37 -22.86
N LYS A 142 -5.31 -0.04 -23.03
CA LYS A 142 -5.41 0.61 -24.36
C LYS A 142 -4.27 0.21 -25.29
N HIS A 143 -3.02 0.21 -24.81
CA HIS A 143 -1.88 -0.23 -25.62
C HIS A 143 -1.99 -1.69 -26.02
N ILE A 144 -2.33 -2.58 -25.10
CA ILE A 144 -2.48 -4.00 -25.37
C ILE A 144 -3.65 -4.27 -26.32
N MET A 145 -4.78 -3.57 -26.18
CA MET A 145 -5.90 -3.69 -27.12
C MET A 145 -5.54 -3.25 -28.53
N THR A 146 -4.76 -2.17 -28.67
CA THR A 146 -4.28 -1.69 -29.98
C THR A 146 -3.36 -2.73 -30.60
N ILE A 147 -2.36 -3.21 -29.87
CA ILE A 147 -1.44 -4.26 -30.35
C ILE A 147 -2.22 -5.51 -30.76
N LYS A 148 -3.19 -5.95 -29.96
CA LYS A 148 -4.01 -7.12 -30.28
C LYS A 148 -4.79 -6.92 -31.57
N LYS A 149 -5.43 -5.76 -31.74
CA LYS A 149 -6.19 -5.42 -32.94
C LYS A 149 -5.30 -5.45 -34.21
N ASP A 150 -4.12 -4.81 -34.11
CA ASP A 150 -3.21 -4.78 -35.27
C ASP A 150 -2.61 -6.15 -35.56
N HIS A 151 -2.34 -6.96 -34.54
CA HIS A 151 -1.93 -8.35 -34.70
C HIS A 151 -3.02 -9.22 -35.41
N ASP A 152 -4.27 -9.07 -34.98
CA ASP A 152 -5.39 -9.81 -35.59
C ASP A 152 -5.55 -9.41 -37.07
N LEU A 153 -5.37 -8.11 -37.43
CA LEU A 153 -5.36 -7.64 -38.81
C LEU A 153 -4.16 -8.17 -39.60
N LEU A 154 -2.98 -8.26 -39.02
CA LEU A 154 -1.80 -8.87 -39.63
C LEU A 154 -2.06 -10.34 -39.96
N MET A 155 -2.61 -11.09 -39.02
CA MET A 155 -2.91 -12.51 -39.22
C MET A 155 -3.94 -12.71 -40.34
N ALA A 156 -5.04 -11.94 -40.35
CA ALA A 156 -6.05 -11.99 -41.41
C ALA A 156 -5.45 -11.69 -42.81
N THR A 157 -4.63 -10.61 -42.89
CA THR A 157 -3.98 -10.25 -44.17
C THR A 157 -3.00 -11.31 -44.63
N LEU A 158 -2.29 -11.98 -43.72
CA LEU A 158 -1.41 -13.11 -44.07
C LEU A 158 -2.18 -14.32 -44.58
N GLU A 159 -3.31 -14.67 -43.93
CA GLU A 159 -4.18 -15.76 -44.37
C GLU A 159 -4.72 -15.51 -45.79
N ASP A 160 -5.15 -14.28 -46.09
CA ASP A 160 -5.62 -13.88 -47.42
C ASP A 160 -4.50 -14.01 -48.47
N ILE A 161 -3.26 -13.60 -48.17
CA ILE A 161 -2.11 -13.74 -49.08
C ILE A 161 -1.78 -15.22 -49.32
N MET A 162 -1.90 -16.08 -48.30
CA MET A 162 -1.59 -17.50 -48.38
C MET A 162 -2.66 -18.29 -49.13
N ALA A 163 -3.92 -17.86 -49.16
CA ALA A 163 -5.01 -18.48 -49.88
C ALA A 163 -4.82 -18.46 -51.43
N GLY A 164 -3.92 -17.60 -51.95
CA GLY A 164 -3.39 -17.72 -53.30
C GLY A 164 -4.27 -17.17 -54.43
N GLU A 165 -5.46 -16.64 -54.16
CA GLU A 165 -6.44 -16.14 -55.15
C GLU A 165 -6.25 -14.68 -55.56
N MET A 166 -5.13 -14.03 -55.14
CA MET A 166 -4.90 -12.60 -55.36
C MET A 166 -4.17 -12.30 -56.68
N THR A 167 -4.59 -11.24 -57.34
CA THR A 167 -3.85 -10.63 -58.46
C THR A 167 -2.52 -10.02 -58.00
N PRO A 168 -1.51 -9.86 -58.88
CA PRO A 168 -0.23 -9.25 -58.52
C PRO A 168 -0.35 -7.88 -57.85
N THR A 169 -1.32 -7.07 -58.31
CA THR A 169 -1.57 -5.72 -57.78
C THR A 169 -2.18 -5.78 -56.40
N GLU A 170 -3.09 -6.71 -56.15
CA GLU A 170 -3.69 -6.91 -54.81
C GLU A 170 -2.66 -7.40 -53.82
N ARG A 171 -1.72 -8.28 -54.20
CA ARG A 171 -0.61 -8.72 -53.36
C ARG A 171 0.28 -7.56 -52.88
N VAL A 172 0.61 -6.64 -53.78
CA VAL A 172 1.44 -5.47 -53.44
C VAL A 172 0.72 -4.58 -52.43
N ASN A 173 -0.59 -4.38 -52.62
CA ASN A 173 -1.41 -3.58 -51.68
C ASN A 173 -1.52 -4.27 -50.32
N SER A 174 -1.74 -5.57 -50.27
CA SER A 174 -1.81 -6.36 -49.05
C SER A 174 -0.48 -6.35 -48.29
N LEU A 175 0.67 -6.47 -48.96
CA LEU A 175 2.00 -6.37 -48.36
C LEU A 175 2.27 -4.97 -47.79
N SER A 176 1.81 -3.91 -48.46
CA SER A 176 1.95 -2.54 -47.96
C SER A 176 1.12 -2.33 -46.69
N THR A 177 -0.09 -2.89 -46.64
CA THR A 177 -0.99 -2.86 -45.48
C THR A 177 -0.39 -3.64 -44.31
N LEU A 178 0.16 -4.83 -44.57
CA LEU A 178 0.82 -5.68 -43.59
C LEU A 178 2.03 -4.94 -42.95
N LYS A 179 2.85 -4.30 -43.78
CA LYS A 179 3.97 -3.47 -43.31
C LYS A 179 3.48 -2.36 -42.39
N LYS A 180 2.43 -1.63 -42.79
CA LYS A 180 1.85 -0.54 -41.98
C LYS A 180 1.39 -1.02 -40.61
N HIS A 181 0.67 -2.16 -40.52
CA HIS A 181 0.24 -2.70 -39.23
C HIS A 181 1.41 -3.22 -38.39
N ALA A 182 2.44 -3.81 -39.02
CA ALA A 182 3.66 -4.20 -38.33
C ALA A 182 4.40 -3.01 -37.73
N ASP A 183 4.49 -1.89 -38.48
CA ASP A 183 5.11 -0.65 -37.99
C ASP A 183 4.31 -0.04 -36.80
N ILE A 184 2.97 -0.11 -36.86
CA ILE A 184 2.13 0.36 -35.75
C ILE A 184 2.37 -0.51 -34.50
N CYS A 185 2.36 -1.84 -34.63
CA CYS A 185 2.67 -2.75 -33.53
C CYS A 185 4.06 -2.47 -32.93
N HIS A 186 5.06 -2.29 -33.80
CA HIS A 186 6.43 -1.98 -33.37
C HIS A 186 6.48 -0.67 -32.59
N ASN A 187 5.83 0.38 -33.08
CA ASN A 187 5.77 1.69 -32.39
C ASN A 187 5.05 1.60 -31.04
N GLN A 188 3.97 0.82 -30.94
CA GLN A 188 3.28 0.61 -29.66
C GLN A 188 4.14 -0.14 -28.65
N LEU A 189 4.92 -1.12 -29.10
CA LEU A 189 5.84 -1.89 -28.27
C LEU A 189 7.06 -1.05 -27.83
N SER A 190 7.54 -0.14 -28.68
CA SER A 190 8.69 0.72 -28.38
C SER A 190 8.44 1.75 -27.26
N VAL A 191 7.17 2.03 -26.94
CA VAL A 191 6.78 2.84 -25.77
C VAL A 191 7.21 2.17 -24.46
N PHE A 192 7.27 0.82 -24.44
CA PHE A 192 7.70 0.06 -23.28
C PHE A 192 9.21 -0.10 -23.29
N LYS A 193 9.89 0.59 -22.37
CA LYS A 193 11.31 0.34 -22.11
C LYS A 193 11.42 -0.96 -21.32
N ILE A 194 11.77 -2.03 -21.99
CA ILE A 194 12.03 -3.35 -21.37
C ILE A 194 13.54 -3.49 -21.31
N GLU A 195 14.09 -3.68 -20.11
CA GLU A 195 15.49 -4.05 -19.94
C GLU A 195 15.65 -5.48 -20.48
N GLY A 196 16.20 -5.61 -21.71
CA GLY A 196 16.56 -6.89 -22.26
C GLY A 196 17.63 -7.52 -21.37
N LYS A 197 17.37 -8.68 -20.81
CA LYS A 197 18.45 -9.58 -20.43
C LYS A 197 19.10 -10.01 -21.74
N ASP A 198 20.12 -9.29 -22.16
CA ASP A 198 21.10 -9.81 -23.09
C ASP A 198 21.77 -10.97 -22.38
N GLY A 199 21.32 -12.19 -22.72
CA GLY A 199 21.88 -13.43 -22.25
C GLY A 199 23.09 -13.82 -23.11
#